data_fdb51c674ed7a98ac0f9401236c704b5
#
_entry.id   fdb51c674ed7a98ac0f9401236c704b5
#
_cell.length_a   1.000
_cell.length_b   1.000
_cell.length_c   1.000
_cell.angle_alpha   90.00
_cell.angle_beta   90.00
_cell.angle_gamma   90.00
#
_symmetry.space_group_name_H-M   'P 1'
#
loop_
_entity.id
_entity.type
_entity.pdbx_description
1 polymer ?
#
loop_
_entity_poly.entity_id
_entity_poly.type
_entity_poly.pdbx_seq_one_letter_code
_entity_poly.pdbx_strand_id
1 'polypeptide(L)'
;KVQKQAVYPERKRMGDRFFFSLISLVGLLSLIFALWPYFSWQLTTASRLTAKIDEFPIPTGKVLSASSTLAVNVQVAQDPDGFSYFTTNYKPQGERPQEFQITIPKLEIENAQVQVDNLKFDKSLAHFPGTALPGETGNSFITGHSVLPPFADPKNYRAIFTELSDLEIGDDVYVEINGQRLHFAVQYAKIVDRHDLSVLSPISSTGRNLTLMTCVPPGTNLKRLVVITSLI
;
A
#
# COMPACT_ATOMS: atom_id res chain seq x y z
N LYS A 1 -3.79 -66.60 53.84
CA LYS A 1 -2.90 -65.84 52.94
C LYS A 1 -3.54 -64.50 52.69
N VAL A 2 -3.00 -63.43 53.31
CA VAL A 2 -3.47 -62.03 53.11
C VAL A 2 -2.64 -61.44 52.00
N GLN A 3 -3.30 -61.07 50.89
CA GLN A 3 -2.65 -60.43 49.76
C GLN A 3 -2.47 -58.94 50.08
N LYS A 4 -1.23 -58.50 50.22
CA LYS A 4 -0.88 -57.05 50.35
C LYS A 4 -1.10 -56.38 49.02
N GLN A 5 -2.06 -55.51 48.90
CA GLN A 5 -2.21 -54.57 47.78
C GLN A 5 -1.07 -53.57 47.85
N ALA A 6 -0.32 -53.46 46.75
CA ALA A 6 0.72 -52.46 46.60
C ALA A 6 0.05 -51.10 46.36
N VAL A 7 0.24 -50.17 47.29
CA VAL A 7 -0.20 -48.76 47.15
C VAL A 7 0.85 -48.06 46.29
N TYR A 8 0.52 -47.75 45.03
CA TYR A 8 1.35 -46.91 44.17
C TYR A 8 1.22 -45.46 44.61
N PRO A 9 2.34 -44.75 44.85
CA PRO A 9 2.25 -43.34 45.23
C PRO A 9 1.70 -42.52 44.06
N GLU A 10 0.63 -41.77 44.29
CA GLU A 10 0.17 -40.74 43.35
C GLU A 10 1.24 -39.69 43.16
N ARG A 11 1.88 -39.72 42.00
CA ARG A 11 2.87 -38.73 41.58
C ARG A 11 2.16 -37.39 41.42
N LYS A 12 2.51 -36.41 42.28
CA LYS A 12 1.96 -35.05 42.26
C LYS A 12 2.06 -34.45 40.85
N ARG A 13 0.95 -34.43 40.11
CA ARG A 13 0.78 -33.81 38.78
C ARG A 13 0.76 -32.26 38.81
N MET A 14 1.32 -31.65 39.86
CA MET A 14 1.29 -30.18 39.99
C MET A 14 2.33 -29.49 39.14
N GLY A 15 3.49 -30.13 38.88
CA GLY A 15 4.52 -29.61 37.97
C GLY A 15 4.08 -29.55 36.50
N ASP A 16 3.37 -30.60 36.06
CA ASP A 16 2.90 -30.70 34.67
C ASP A 16 1.89 -29.61 34.33
N ARG A 17 0.97 -29.33 35.27
CA ARG A 17 -0.03 -28.25 35.07
C ARG A 17 0.62 -26.88 34.99
N PHE A 18 1.60 -26.60 35.83
CA PHE A 18 2.35 -25.33 35.80
C PHE A 18 3.14 -25.18 34.49
N PHE A 19 3.79 -26.25 34.05
CA PHE A 19 4.55 -26.27 32.79
C PHE A 19 3.64 -26.01 31.58
N PHE A 20 2.49 -26.68 31.49
CA PHE A 20 1.53 -26.43 30.40
C PHE A 20 0.92 -25.03 30.45
N SER A 21 0.65 -24.49 31.65
CA SER A 21 0.19 -23.10 31.80
C SER A 21 1.23 -22.11 31.33
N LEU A 22 2.51 -22.35 31.62
CA LEU A 22 3.60 -21.48 31.17
C LEU A 22 3.74 -21.48 29.65
N ILE A 23 3.69 -22.65 29.03
CA ILE A 23 3.72 -22.79 27.56
C ILE A 23 2.51 -22.06 26.93
N SER A 24 1.34 -22.25 27.49
CA SER A 24 0.11 -21.58 27.00
C SER A 24 0.22 -20.06 27.12
N LEU A 25 0.78 -19.55 28.21
CA LEU A 25 1.00 -18.12 28.41
C LEU A 25 2.01 -17.56 27.40
N VAL A 26 3.13 -18.25 27.17
CA VAL A 26 4.13 -17.86 26.17
C VAL A 26 3.50 -17.85 24.77
N GLY A 27 2.71 -18.88 24.44
CA GLY A 27 2.01 -18.96 23.17
C GLY A 27 1.01 -17.80 22.97
N LEU A 28 0.27 -17.44 24.01
CA LEU A 28 -0.67 -16.32 23.98
C LEU A 28 0.05 -14.97 23.81
N LEU A 29 1.13 -14.75 24.54
CA LEU A 29 1.94 -13.53 24.40
C LEU A 29 2.57 -13.42 23.01
N SER A 30 3.06 -14.53 22.46
CA SER A 30 3.57 -14.56 21.09
C SER A 30 2.50 -14.23 20.06
N LEU A 31 1.28 -14.73 20.23
CA LEU A 31 0.14 -14.42 19.35
C LEU A 31 -0.24 -12.94 19.43
N ILE A 32 -0.32 -12.36 20.63
CA ILE A 32 -0.58 -10.93 20.83
C ILE A 32 0.50 -10.10 20.14
N PHE A 33 1.76 -10.44 20.32
CA PHE A 33 2.87 -9.74 19.70
C PHE A 33 2.82 -9.80 18.15
N ALA A 34 2.49 -10.97 17.60
CA ALA A 34 2.36 -11.17 16.16
C ALA A 34 1.18 -10.37 15.55
N LEU A 35 0.07 -10.24 16.27
CA LEU A 35 -1.11 -9.52 15.80
C LEU A 35 -1.08 -8.02 16.11
N TRP A 36 -0.18 -7.56 16.98
CA TRP A 36 -0.08 -6.18 17.43
C TRP A 36 0.07 -5.16 16.29
N PRO A 37 0.93 -5.37 15.27
CA PRO A 37 1.08 -4.42 14.15
C PRO A 37 -0.23 -4.23 13.37
N TYR A 38 -1.01 -5.29 13.21
CA TYR A 38 -2.31 -5.23 12.53
C TYR A 38 -3.32 -4.40 13.33
N PHE A 39 -3.46 -4.68 14.63
CA PHE A 39 -4.42 -3.96 15.47
C PHE A 39 -4.02 -2.50 15.70
N SER A 40 -2.73 -2.23 15.91
CA SER A 40 -2.25 -0.85 16.08
C SER A 40 -2.51 0.00 14.83
N TRP A 41 -2.23 -0.53 13.65
CA TRP A 41 -2.54 0.16 12.39
C TRP A 41 -4.04 0.42 12.22
N GLN A 42 -4.88 -0.55 12.54
CA GLN A 42 -6.34 -0.43 12.43
C GLN A 42 -6.89 0.67 13.36
N LEU A 43 -6.36 0.76 14.59
CA LEU A 43 -6.83 1.71 15.58
C LEU A 43 -6.30 3.14 15.36
N THR A 44 -5.07 3.28 14.85
CA THR A 44 -4.43 4.58 14.71
C THR A 44 -4.54 5.14 13.31
N THR A 45 -4.05 4.40 12.31
CA THR A 45 -3.89 4.90 10.95
C THR A 45 -5.19 4.80 10.16
N ALA A 46 -5.90 3.67 10.21
CA ALA A 46 -7.15 3.52 9.48
C ALA A 46 -8.22 4.52 9.95
N SER A 47 -8.31 4.77 11.26
CA SER A 47 -9.25 5.76 11.82
C SER A 47 -8.93 7.19 11.39
N ARG A 48 -7.66 7.57 11.33
CA ARG A 48 -7.23 8.90 10.84
C ARG A 48 -7.60 9.11 9.37
N LEU A 49 -7.33 8.11 8.53
CA LEU A 49 -7.62 8.20 7.10
C LEU A 49 -9.12 8.25 6.83
N THR A 50 -9.93 7.48 7.57
CA THR A 50 -11.39 7.48 7.42
C THR A 50 -12.02 8.80 7.88
N ALA A 51 -11.55 9.39 8.98
CA ALA A 51 -12.08 10.65 9.49
C ALA A 51 -11.81 11.85 8.56
N LYS A 52 -10.73 11.81 7.75
CA LYS A 52 -10.41 12.86 6.78
C LYS A 52 -11.24 12.78 5.48
N ILE A 53 -11.87 11.64 5.18
CA ILE A 53 -12.63 11.41 3.95
C ILE A 53 -13.97 12.16 3.94
N ASP A 54 -14.59 12.38 5.10
CA ASP A 54 -15.90 13.03 5.22
C ASP A 54 -15.86 14.54 4.90
N GLU A 55 -14.68 15.15 4.79
CA GLU A 55 -14.51 16.60 4.61
C GLU A 55 -14.34 17.05 3.14
N PHE A 56 -14.17 16.13 2.19
CA PHE A 56 -13.96 16.48 0.79
C PHE A 56 -15.08 15.94 -0.10
N PRO A 57 -15.76 16.82 -0.88
CA PRO A 57 -16.74 16.39 -1.87
C PRO A 57 -16.02 15.66 -3.00
N ILE A 58 -16.09 14.32 -2.99
CA ILE A 58 -15.67 13.52 -4.14
C ILE A 58 -16.67 13.81 -5.26
N PRO A 59 -16.22 14.24 -6.45
CA PRO A 59 -17.11 14.33 -7.59
C PRO A 59 -17.62 12.92 -7.92
N THR A 60 -18.86 12.61 -7.58
CA THR A 60 -19.55 11.36 -7.94
C THR A 60 -19.95 11.32 -9.41
N GLY A 61 -19.53 12.31 -10.19
CA GLY A 61 -19.77 12.37 -11.62
C GLY A 61 -18.92 11.39 -12.39
N LYS A 62 -19.54 10.49 -13.13
CA LYS A 62 -18.90 9.71 -14.18
C LYS A 62 -18.28 10.68 -15.18
N VAL A 63 -16.99 10.97 -15.05
CA VAL A 63 -16.25 11.72 -16.07
C VAL A 63 -16.03 10.75 -17.23
N LEU A 64 -16.95 10.79 -18.20
CA LEU A 64 -16.82 10.15 -19.50
C LEU A 64 -15.84 10.99 -20.34
N SER A 65 -14.55 10.79 -20.14
CA SER A 65 -13.51 11.32 -21.02
C SER A 65 -12.48 10.22 -21.30
N ALA A 66 -11.47 10.46 -22.09
CA ALA A 66 -10.47 9.52 -22.67
C ALA A 66 -10.00 8.33 -21.80
N SER A 67 -10.22 8.38 -20.50
CA SER A 67 -9.99 7.31 -19.52
C SER A 67 -10.94 6.10 -19.63
N SER A 68 -12.02 6.19 -20.40
CA SER A 68 -12.91 5.03 -20.63
C SER A 68 -12.21 3.90 -21.39
N THR A 69 -11.21 4.23 -22.21
CA THR A 69 -10.39 3.26 -22.93
C THR A 69 -9.43 2.50 -22.01
N LEU A 70 -8.90 3.15 -20.97
CA LEU A 70 -8.05 2.49 -19.97
C LEU A 70 -8.83 1.48 -19.13
N ALA A 71 -10.02 1.87 -18.65
CA ALA A 71 -10.85 1.01 -17.81
C ALA A 71 -11.28 -0.30 -18.49
N VAL A 72 -11.42 -0.28 -19.83
CA VAL A 72 -11.82 -1.47 -20.61
C VAL A 72 -10.70 -2.52 -20.69
N ASN A 73 -9.42 -2.09 -20.63
CA ASN A 73 -8.28 -2.98 -20.80
C ASN A 73 -7.55 -3.32 -19.50
N VAL A 74 -8.02 -2.80 -18.36
CA VAL A 74 -7.41 -3.08 -17.05
C VAL A 74 -8.13 -4.24 -16.38
N GLN A 75 -7.36 -5.17 -15.87
CA GLN A 75 -7.83 -6.33 -15.11
C GLN A 75 -7.10 -6.39 -13.77
N VAL A 76 -7.73 -7.05 -12.80
CA VAL A 76 -7.06 -7.42 -11.56
C VAL A 76 -6.56 -8.84 -11.72
N ALA A 77 -5.25 -9.00 -11.77
CA ALA A 77 -4.60 -10.30 -11.76
C ALA A 77 -4.16 -10.67 -10.34
N GLN A 78 -3.89 -11.93 -10.12
CA GLN A 78 -3.39 -12.46 -8.87
C GLN A 78 -2.14 -13.26 -9.17
N ASP A 79 -1.06 -13.02 -8.41
CA ASP A 79 0.16 -13.80 -8.51
C ASP A 79 0.02 -15.15 -7.77
N PRO A 80 0.98 -16.07 -7.91
CA PRO A 80 0.95 -17.36 -7.22
C PRO A 80 0.92 -17.26 -5.69
N ASP A 81 1.44 -16.16 -5.13
CA ASP A 81 1.47 -15.87 -3.70
C ASP A 81 0.15 -15.24 -3.20
N GLY A 82 -0.82 -15.08 -4.10
CA GLY A 82 -2.15 -14.55 -3.80
C GLY A 82 -2.26 -13.03 -3.77
N PHE A 83 -1.21 -12.29 -4.17
CA PHE A 83 -1.25 -10.84 -4.25
C PHE A 83 -1.99 -10.39 -5.50
N SER A 84 -2.98 -9.52 -5.30
CA SER A 84 -3.71 -8.90 -6.42
C SER A 84 -3.00 -7.65 -6.89
N TYR A 85 -2.89 -7.45 -8.19
CA TYR A 85 -2.33 -6.26 -8.81
C TYR A 85 -3.09 -5.88 -10.08
N PHE A 86 -3.03 -4.61 -10.47
CA PHE A 86 -3.62 -4.15 -11.71
C PHE A 86 -2.72 -4.54 -12.87
N THR A 87 -3.33 -5.07 -13.93
CA THR A 87 -2.62 -5.44 -15.16
C THR A 87 -3.38 -4.94 -16.38
N THR A 88 -2.68 -4.73 -17.47
CA THR A 88 -3.25 -4.31 -18.75
C THR A 88 -2.41 -4.82 -19.90
N ASN A 89 -3.05 -5.10 -21.01
CA ASN A 89 -2.40 -5.36 -22.30
C ASN A 89 -2.22 -4.07 -23.14
N TYR A 90 -2.65 -2.93 -22.60
CA TYR A 90 -2.53 -1.66 -23.28
C TYR A 90 -1.06 -1.25 -23.41
N LYS A 91 -0.66 -0.88 -24.61
CA LYS A 91 0.66 -0.31 -24.91
C LYS A 91 0.45 1.12 -25.38
N PRO A 92 0.90 2.11 -24.61
CA PRO A 92 0.84 3.50 -25.03
C PRO A 92 1.56 3.70 -26.35
N GLN A 93 1.01 4.58 -27.20
CA GLN A 93 1.59 4.94 -28.49
C GLN A 93 2.36 6.27 -28.35
N GLY A 94 3.40 6.43 -29.15
CA GLY A 94 4.26 7.62 -29.15
C GLY A 94 5.51 7.48 -28.29
N GLU A 95 6.39 8.46 -28.41
CA GLU A 95 7.63 8.53 -27.62
C GLU A 95 7.31 8.98 -26.20
N ARG A 96 7.67 8.14 -25.24
CA ARG A 96 7.54 8.43 -23.80
C ARG A 96 8.89 8.21 -23.14
N PRO A 97 9.23 8.96 -22.08
CA PRO A 97 10.45 8.68 -21.32
C PRO A 97 10.38 7.26 -20.76
N GLN A 98 11.53 6.61 -20.64
CA GLN A 98 11.58 5.26 -20.06
C GLN A 98 11.40 5.28 -18.53
N GLU A 99 11.87 6.37 -17.91
CA GLU A 99 11.87 6.51 -16.45
C GLU A 99 11.83 7.98 -16.05
N PHE A 100 11.47 8.21 -14.80
CA PHE A 100 11.60 9.48 -14.09
C PHE A 100 11.92 9.21 -12.61
N GLN A 101 12.19 10.25 -11.84
CA GLN A 101 12.53 10.12 -10.43
C GLN A 101 11.48 10.81 -9.56
N ILE A 102 11.26 10.26 -8.36
CA ILE A 102 10.38 10.83 -7.35
C ILE A 102 11.13 11.02 -6.03
N THR A 103 10.88 12.16 -5.39
CA THR A 103 11.38 12.49 -4.06
C THR A 103 10.22 12.85 -3.16
N ILE A 104 10.12 12.22 -1.99
CA ILE A 104 9.09 12.45 -0.98
C ILE A 104 9.82 12.72 0.35
N PRO A 105 10.12 13.98 0.70
CA PRO A 105 10.99 14.32 1.82
C PRO A 105 10.52 13.77 3.16
N LYS A 106 9.20 13.82 3.43
CA LYS A 106 8.62 13.33 4.69
C LYS A 106 8.80 11.82 4.90
N LEU A 107 8.94 11.05 3.82
CA LEU A 107 9.17 9.60 3.87
C LEU A 107 10.64 9.23 3.67
N GLU A 108 11.55 10.20 3.66
CA GLU A 108 12.99 10.01 3.38
C GLU A 108 13.26 9.28 2.04
N ILE A 109 12.31 9.37 1.10
CA ILE A 109 12.47 8.82 -0.26
C ILE A 109 13.16 9.88 -1.11
N GLU A 110 14.36 9.59 -1.59
CA GLU A 110 15.16 10.49 -2.40
C GLU A 110 15.47 9.89 -3.77
N ASN A 111 15.11 10.60 -4.84
CA ASN A 111 15.42 10.25 -6.23
C ASN A 111 15.08 8.79 -6.60
N ALA A 112 13.97 8.27 -6.06
CA ALA A 112 13.56 6.90 -6.35
C ALA A 112 13.14 6.78 -7.80
N GLN A 113 13.66 5.77 -8.50
CA GLN A 113 13.35 5.51 -9.90
C GLN A 113 11.93 5.00 -10.07
N VAL A 114 11.23 5.56 -11.05
CA VAL A 114 9.92 5.12 -11.53
C VAL A 114 10.04 4.73 -12.97
N GLN A 115 9.80 3.47 -13.30
CA GLN A 115 9.76 3.01 -14.69
C GLN A 115 8.39 3.31 -15.30
N VAL A 116 8.40 3.97 -16.45
CA VAL A 116 7.21 4.36 -17.19
C VAL A 116 6.59 3.15 -17.87
N ASP A 117 5.25 3.09 -17.85
CA ASP A 117 4.46 2.04 -18.51
C ASP A 117 4.88 0.62 -18.11
N ASN A 118 5.18 0.45 -16.83
CA ASN A 118 5.64 -0.80 -16.24
C ASN A 118 4.64 -1.33 -15.21
N LEU A 119 4.54 -2.66 -15.13
CA LEU A 119 3.70 -3.37 -14.16
C LEU A 119 4.52 -4.03 -13.04
N LYS A 120 5.86 -4.07 -13.19
CA LYS A 120 6.78 -4.67 -12.22
C LYS A 120 7.41 -3.59 -11.36
N PHE A 121 7.28 -3.72 -10.05
CA PHE A 121 7.75 -2.72 -9.08
C PHE A 121 8.65 -3.31 -7.97
N ASP A 122 9.35 -4.42 -8.27
CA ASP A 122 10.31 -5.02 -7.33
C ASP A 122 11.67 -4.31 -7.29
N LYS A 123 12.08 -3.68 -8.40
CA LYS A 123 13.39 -3.04 -8.60
C LYS A 123 13.31 -1.54 -8.84
N SER A 124 12.12 -1.01 -9.00
CA SER A 124 11.79 0.39 -9.20
C SER A 124 10.36 0.61 -8.71
N LEU A 125 9.90 1.83 -8.60
CA LEU A 125 8.46 2.12 -8.65
C LEU A 125 7.94 1.90 -10.06
N ALA A 126 6.64 1.66 -10.21
CA ALA A 126 6.01 1.46 -11.52
C ALA A 126 4.96 2.53 -11.79
N HIS A 127 5.13 3.24 -12.91
CA HIS A 127 4.09 4.06 -13.49
C HIS A 127 3.16 3.18 -14.33
N PHE A 128 1.86 3.23 -14.06
CA PHE A 128 0.88 2.33 -14.68
C PHE A 128 0.65 2.69 -16.15
N PRO A 129 0.72 1.68 -17.07
CA PRO A 129 0.59 1.91 -18.51
C PRO A 129 -0.71 2.62 -18.91
N GLY A 130 -0.58 3.68 -19.70
CA GLY A 130 -1.69 4.45 -20.24
C GLY A 130 -2.27 5.50 -19.31
N THR A 131 -1.78 5.64 -18.09
CA THR A 131 -2.05 6.82 -17.27
C THR A 131 -1.23 8.01 -17.77
N ALA A 132 -1.62 9.24 -17.39
CA ALA A 132 -0.90 10.45 -17.77
C ALA A 132 0.53 10.44 -17.22
N LEU A 133 1.48 11.04 -17.90
CA LEU A 133 2.79 11.31 -17.32
C LEU A 133 2.71 12.44 -16.27
N PRO A 134 3.63 12.49 -15.31
CA PRO A 134 3.68 13.60 -14.36
C PRO A 134 3.73 14.95 -15.09
N GLY A 135 2.84 15.87 -14.71
CA GLY A 135 2.71 17.19 -15.34
C GLY A 135 1.75 17.27 -16.51
N GLU A 136 1.34 16.14 -17.09
CA GLU A 136 0.26 16.11 -18.09
C GLU A 136 -1.12 16.26 -17.43
N THR A 137 -2.11 16.71 -18.22
CA THR A 137 -3.51 16.72 -17.77
C THR A 137 -4.00 15.29 -17.60
N GLY A 138 -4.50 14.99 -16.42
CA GLY A 138 -4.98 13.66 -16.04
C GLY A 138 -4.41 13.18 -14.72
N ASN A 139 -4.31 11.87 -14.56
CA ASN A 139 -3.80 11.22 -13.37
C ASN A 139 -2.59 10.36 -13.72
N SER A 140 -1.43 10.69 -13.16
CA SER A 140 -0.24 9.86 -13.22
C SER A 140 -0.28 8.87 -12.07
N PHE A 141 -0.30 7.57 -12.36
CA PHE A 141 -0.50 6.55 -11.34
C PHE A 141 0.77 5.75 -11.08
N ILE A 142 1.25 5.79 -9.83
CA ILE A 142 2.49 5.13 -9.40
C ILE A 142 2.18 4.11 -8.31
N THR A 143 2.74 2.91 -8.47
CA THR A 143 2.61 1.81 -7.51
C THR A 143 3.96 1.46 -6.89
N GLY A 144 3.95 1.15 -5.59
CA GLY A 144 5.08 0.63 -4.83
C GLY A 144 4.65 -0.34 -3.75
N HIS A 145 5.59 -1.18 -3.31
CA HIS A 145 5.35 -2.16 -2.27
C HIS A 145 5.33 -1.58 -0.86
N SER A 146 4.65 -2.28 0.04
CA SER A 146 4.71 -2.11 1.48
C SER A 146 4.96 -3.44 2.17
N VAL A 147 5.69 -3.39 3.27
CA VAL A 147 5.98 -4.51 4.16
C VAL A 147 5.51 -4.19 5.58
N LEU A 148 5.66 -5.13 6.51
CA LEU A 148 5.40 -4.84 7.93
C LEU A 148 6.26 -3.66 8.43
N PRO A 149 5.71 -2.72 9.23
CA PRO A 149 6.40 -1.49 9.62
C PRO A 149 7.82 -1.65 10.18
N PRO A 150 8.15 -2.70 10.96
CA PRO A 150 9.53 -2.90 11.43
C PRO A 150 10.57 -3.14 10.32
N PHE A 151 10.13 -3.39 9.10
CA PHE A 151 10.97 -3.62 7.92
C PHE A 151 10.85 -2.51 6.88
N ALA A 152 10.27 -1.37 7.26
CA ALA A 152 10.21 -0.18 6.41
C ALA A 152 11.62 0.25 6.02
N ASP A 153 11.81 0.54 4.73
CA ASP A 153 13.08 1.01 4.21
C ASP A 153 12.82 1.86 2.94
N PRO A 154 13.02 3.18 2.99
CA PRO A 154 12.78 4.08 1.87
C PRO A 154 13.72 3.86 0.68
N LYS A 155 14.79 3.10 0.85
CA LYS A 155 15.77 2.78 -0.21
C LYS A 155 15.50 1.41 -0.86
N ASN A 156 14.63 0.61 -0.27
CA ASN A 156 14.28 -0.72 -0.77
C ASN A 156 12.92 -0.68 -1.49
N TYR A 157 12.90 -0.88 -2.79
CA TYR A 157 11.66 -0.85 -3.57
C TYR A 157 10.60 -1.85 -3.12
N ARG A 158 10.97 -2.94 -2.43
CA ARG A 158 10.03 -3.87 -1.82
C ARG A 158 9.38 -3.37 -0.53
N ALA A 159 9.87 -2.24 0.02
CA ALA A 159 9.41 -1.65 1.27
C ALA A 159 9.12 -0.14 1.18
N ILE A 160 9.44 0.47 0.04
CA ILE A 160 9.53 1.92 -0.16
C ILE A 160 8.27 2.69 0.23
N PHE A 161 7.07 2.11 0.04
CA PHE A 161 5.80 2.75 0.36
C PHE A 161 5.14 2.22 1.65
N THR A 162 5.94 1.61 2.55
CA THR A 162 5.43 1.11 3.83
C THR A 162 4.82 2.22 4.68
N GLU A 163 5.43 3.40 4.68
CA GLU A 163 5.04 4.58 5.47
C GLU A 163 4.21 5.60 4.65
N LEU A 164 3.68 5.19 3.49
CA LEU A 164 2.87 6.08 2.63
C LEU A 164 1.65 6.66 3.37
N SER A 165 1.16 5.97 4.39
CA SER A 165 0.05 6.43 5.24
C SER A 165 0.40 7.62 6.14
N ASP A 166 1.68 7.95 6.29
CA ASP A 166 2.13 9.04 7.15
C ASP A 166 2.13 10.39 6.43
N LEU A 167 1.85 10.37 5.11
CA LEU A 167 1.64 11.59 4.34
C LEU A 167 0.35 12.29 4.79
N GLU A 168 0.45 13.60 4.92
CA GLU A 168 -0.62 14.52 5.29
C GLU A 168 -0.89 15.53 4.18
N ILE A 169 -2.05 16.18 4.24
CA ILE A 169 -2.42 17.24 3.30
C ILE A 169 -1.38 18.36 3.35
N GLY A 170 -0.87 18.74 2.17
CA GLY A 170 0.15 19.76 2.00
C GLY A 170 1.58 19.23 1.99
N ASP A 171 1.81 17.94 2.25
CA ASP A 171 3.16 17.37 2.13
C ASP A 171 3.64 17.38 0.69
N ASP A 172 4.93 17.61 0.52
CA ASP A 172 5.57 17.80 -0.77
C ASP A 172 5.94 16.47 -1.44
N VAL A 173 5.71 16.41 -2.73
CA VAL A 173 6.18 15.36 -3.62
C VAL A 173 6.82 16.00 -4.85
N TYR A 174 8.07 15.70 -5.11
CA TYR A 174 8.81 16.21 -6.26
C TYR A 174 9.01 15.12 -7.30
N VAL A 175 8.86 15.48 -8.56
CA VAL A 175 9.12 14.58 -9.69
C VAL A 175 10.11 15.23 -10.64
N GLU A 176 11.15 14.50 -11.01
CA GLU A 176 12.12 14.92 -12.03
C GLU A 176 11.92 14.08 -13.29
N ILE A 177 11.40 14.71 -14.33
CA ILE A 177 11.08 14.08 -15.63
C ILE A 177 11.57 14.97 -16.78
N ASN A 178 12.29 14.40 -17.75
CA ASN A 178 12.81 15.13 -18.91
C ASN A 178 13.61 16.40 -18.54
N GLY A 179 14.35 16.37 -17.42
CA GLY A 179 15.12 17.52 -16.94
C GLY A 179 14.28 18.63 -16.28
N GLN A 180 12.98 18.42 -16.11
CA GLN A 180 12.08 19.33 -15.40
C GLN A 180 11.79 18.79 -14.00
N ARG A 181 11.82 19.68 -13.01
CA ARG A 181 11.39 19.38 -11.65
C ARG A 181 9.98 19.91 -11.45
N LEU A 182 9.05 19.00 -11.19
CA LEU A 182 7.65 19.28 -10.92
C LEU A 182 7.40 19.17 -9.42
N HIS A 183 6.56 20.05 -8.88
CA HIS A 183 6.21 20.08 -7.47
C HIS A 183 4.72 19.77 -7.30
N PHE A 184 4.44 18.71 -6.57
CA PHE A 184 3.09 18.27 -6.21
C PHE A 184 2.89 18.40 -4.70
N ALA A 185 1.68 18.71 -4.27
CA ALA A 185 1.28 18.68 -2.87
C ALA A 185 0.18 17.64 -2.65
N VAL A 186 0.27 16.91 -1.54
CA VAL A 186 -0.75 15.95 -1.12
C VAL A 186 -2.08 16.68 -0.88
N GLN A 187 -3.14 16.19 -1.51
CA GLN A 187 -4.49 16.73 -1.38
C GLN A 187 -5.33 15.90 -0.40
N TYR A 188 -5.33 14.60 -0.57
CA TYR A 188 -6.00 13.65 0.34
C TYR A 188 -5.48 12.23 0.15
N ALA A 189 -5.81 11.37 1.12
CA ALA A 189 -5.56 9.94 1.03
C ALA A 189 -6.85 9.18 1.31
N LYS A 190 -7.04 8.04 0.64
CA LYS A 190 -8.18 7.15 0.87
C LYS A 190 -7.78 5.68 0.85
N ILE A 191 -8.55 4.87 1.58
CA ILE A 191 -8.44 3.42 1.52
C ILE A 191 -9.56 2.89 0.63
N VAL A 192 -9.20 2.11 -0.37
CA VAL A 192 -10.12 1.54 -1.35
C VAL A 192 -10.02 0.02 -1.38
N ASP A 193 -11.03 -0.63 -1.99
CA ASP A 193 -10.95 -2.06 -2.27
C ASP A 193 -9.81 -2.36 -3.26
N ARG A 194 -9.22 -3.54 -3.13
CA ARG A 194 -8.13 -3.98 -4.00
C ARG A 194 -8.52 -4.15 -5.47
N HIS A 195 -9.82 -4.17 -5.79
CA HIS A 195 -10.37 -4.28 -7.14
C HIS A 195 -10.92 -2.95 -7.68
N ASP A 196 -10.78 -1.86 -6.92
CA ASP A 196 -11.29 -0.56 -7.32
C ASP A 196 -10.40 0.08 -8.39
N LEU A 197 -10.79 -0.11 -9.66
CA LEU A 197 -10.10 0.46 -10.81
C LEU A 197 -10.38 1.96 -11.01
N SER A 198 -11.34 2.54 -10.30
CA SER A 198 -11.66 3.97 -10.41
C SER A 198 -10.49 4.88 -10.03
N VAL A 199 -9.56 4.36 -9.24
CA VAL A 199 -8.34 5.08 -8.80
C VAL A 199 -7.39 5.45 -9.94
N LEU A 200 -7.49 4.78 -11.09
CA LEU A 200 -6.70 5.07 -12.28
C LEU A 200 -7.25 6.25 -13.07
N SER A 201 -8.52 6.58 -12.86
CA SER A 201 -9.21 7.64 -13.62
C SER A 201 -8.73 9.03 -13.24
N PRO A 202 -8.75 9.99 -14.18
CA PRO A 202 -8.55 11.39 -13.85
C PRO A 202 -9.53 11.88 -12.78
N ILE A 203 -9.04 12.69 -11.85
CA ILE A 203 -9.85 13.25 -10.76
C ILE A 203 -10.70 14.41 -11.27
N SER A 204 -10.18 15.15 -12.24
CA SER A 204 -10.88 16.22 -12.94
C SER A 204 -10.45 16.27 -14.41
N SER A 205 -11.22 16.96 -15.24
CA SER A 205 -10.94 17.11 -16.68
C SER A 205 -9.71 17.97 -16.99
N THR A 206 -9.30 18.83 -16.06
CA THR A 206 -8.18 19.77 -16.22
C THR A 206 -7.06 19.55 -15.20
N GLY A 207 -7.28 18.68 -14.21
CA GLY A 207 -6.32 18.43 -13.15
C GLY A 207 -5.05 17.75 -13.67
N ARG A 208 -3.93 18.08 -13.03
CA ARG A 208 -2.65 17.42 -13.19
C ARG A 208 -2.31 16.75 -11.89
N ASN A 209 -2.72 15.50 -11.77
CA ASN A 209 -2.65 14.75 -10.53
C ASN A 209 -1.60 13.66 -10.60
N LEU A 210 -1.02 13.38 -9.44
CA LEU A 210 -0.15 12.24 -9.24
C LEU A 210 -0.75 11.40 -8.10
N THR A 211 -1.00 10.14 -8.38
CA THR A 211 -1.56 9.19 -7.41
C THR A 211 -0.51 8.16 -7.04
N LEU A 212 -0.24 8.04 -5.74
CA LEU A 212 0.65 7.03 -5.17
C LEU A 212 -0.20 5.92 -4.56
N MET A 213 0.09 4.66 -4.88
CA MET A 213 -0.66 3.52 -4.35
C MET A 213 0.24 2.47 -3.71
N THR A 214 -0.21 1.93 -2.59
CA THR A 214 0.40 0.77 -1.94
C THR A 214 -0.66 -0.14 -1.31
N CYS A 215 -0.23 -1.31 -0.83
CA CYS A 215 -1.07 -2.25 -0.10
C CYS A 215 -1.22 -1.86 1.37
N VAL A 216 -2.42 -2.08 1.94
CA VAL A 216 -2.69 -1.84 3.37
C VAL A 216 -3.62 -2.93 3.95
N PRO A 217 -3.53 -3.20 5.27
CA PRO A 217 -2.45 -2.82 6.19
C PRO A 217 -1.07 -3.18 5.65
N PRO A 218 -0.01 -2.44 6.01
CA PRO A 218 1.33 -2.73 5.55
C PRO A 218 1.72 -4.20 5.77
N GLY A 219 2.33 -4.84 4.77
CA GLY A 219 2.65 -6.27 4.79
C GLY A 219 1.46 -7.20 4.49
N THR A 220 0.30 -6.65 4.10
CA THR A 220 -0.87 -7.43 3.67
C THR A 220 -1.32 -7.01 2.27
N ASN A 221 -2.31 -7.73 1.72
CA ASN A 221 -2.92 -7.42 0.42
C ASN A 221 -4.43 -7.23 0.51
N LEU A 222 -4.93 -6.76 1.66
CA LEU A 222 -6.37 -6.69 1.93
C LEU A 222 -7.03 -5.53 1.20
N LYS A 223 -6.42 -4.35 1.26
CA LYS A 223 -6.92 -3.11 0.66
C LYS A 223 -5.78 -2.32 0.00
N ARG A 224 -6.12 -1.18 -0.59
CA ARG A 224 -5.17 -0.24 -1.17
C ARG A 224 -5.28 1.10 -0.48
N LEU A 225 -4.14 1.68 -0.14
CA LEU A 225 -4.02 3.08 0.21
C LEU A 225 -3.68 3.84 -1.07
N VAL A 226 -4.41 4.90 -1.30
CA VAL A 226 -4.24 5.79 -2.45
C VAL A 226 -4.05 7.19 -1.92
N VAL A 227 -2.88 7.78 -2.18
CA VAL A 227 -2.55 9.17 -1.86
C VAL A 227 -2.58 9.97 -3.14
N ILE A 228 -3.40 11.01 -3.16
CA ILE A 228 -3.63 11.84 -4.33
C ILE A 228 -2.96 13.19 -4.10
N THR A 229 -2.16 13.59 -5.08
CA THR A 229 -1.46 14.87 -5.08
C THR A 229 -1.85 15.70 -6.29
N SER A 230 -1.68 16.99 -6.24
CA SER A 230 -1.90 17.91 -7.36
C SER A 230 -0.67 18.77 -7.61
N LEU A 231 -0.40 19.04 -8.87
CA LEU A 231 0.67 19.96 -9.29
C LEU A 231 0.35 21.36 -8.77
N ILE A 232 1.35 22.03 -8.18
CA ILE A 232 1.27 23.40 -7.63
C ILE A 232 2.28 24.33 -8.29
#